data_5ac9e21075bed8b68602414709021cfe
#
_entry.id   5ac9e21075bed8b68602414709021cfe
#
_cell.length_a   1.000
_cell.length_b   1.000
_cell.length_c   1.000
_cell.angle_alpha   90.00
_cell.angle_beta   90.00
_cell.angle_gamma   90.00
#
_symmetry.space_group_name_H-M   'P 1'
#
loop_
_entity.id
_entity.type
_entity.pdbx_description
1 polymer ?
#
loop_
_entity_poly.entity_id
_entity_poly.type
_entity_poly.pdbx_seq_one_letter_code
_entity_poly.pdbx_strand_id
1 'polypeptide(L)'
;MSYNLRFLPSALKEWKRLDKSIKQQFKKILKKRLVNPHVPSAQLFGYTNHYKIKLKASGYRLVYEVVDDKLYILVIVIGKREGGRV
;
A
#
# COMPACT_ATOMS: atom_id res chain seq x y z
N MET A 1 -7.24 -15.18 10.13
CA MET A 1 -6.81 -15.46 8.77
C MET A 1 -6.14 -14.28 8.15
N SER A 2 -5.12 -14.48 7.37
CA SER A 2 -4.47 -13.36 6.72
C SER A 2 -4.61 -13.44 5.21
N TYR A 3 -4.52 -12.28 4.58
CA TYR A 3 -4.59 -12.16 3.14
C TYR A 3 -3.21 -12.36 2.54
N ASN A 4 -3.18 -12.74 1.27
CA ASN A 4 -1.92 -12.81 0.54
C ASN A 4 -1.58 -11.45 -0.06
N LEU A 5 -0.30 -11.23 -0.28
CA LEU A 5 0.16 -9.96 -0.85
C LEU A 5 0.50 -10.14 -2.32
N ARG A 6 -0.05 -9.29 -3.16
CA ARG A 6 0.24 -9.28 -4.59
C ARG A 6 0.51 -7.88 -5.07
N PHE A 7 1.21 -7.75 -6.18
CA PHE A 7 1.55 -6.46 -6.76
C PHE A 7 1.17 -6.46 -8.24
N LEU A 8 0.65 -5.33 -8.71
CA LEU A 8 0.61 -5.09 -10.14
C LEU A 8 2.04 -4.98 -10.66
N PRO A 9 2.30 -5.33 -11.91
CA PRO A 9 3.66 -5.27 -12.45
C PRO A 9 4.32 -3.90 -12.27
N SER A 10 3.60 -2.82 -12.53
CA SER A 10 4.16 -1.48 -12.37
C SER A 10 4.47 -1.16 -10.90
N ALA A 11 3.62 -1.62 -10.00
CA ALA A 11 3.85 -1.41 -8.57
C ALA A 11 5.04 -2.23 -8.08
N LEU A 12 5.19 -3.44 -8.61
CA LEU A 12 6.32 -4.28 -8.24
C LEU A 12 7.65 -3.65 -8.67
N LYS A 13 7.64 -3.04 -9.83
CA LYS A 13 8.81 -2.32 -10.32
C LYS A 13 9.22 -1.22 -9.35
N GLU A 14 8.25 -0.43 -8.92
CA GLU A 14 8.51 0.64 -7.98
C GLU A 14 8.97 0.10 -6.63
N TRP A 15 8.37 -1.00 -6.21
CA TRP A 15 8.75 -1.65 -4.96
C TRP A 15 10.23 -2.02 -4.97
N LYS A 16 10.69 -2.59 -6.06
CA LYS A 16 12.08 -3.03 -6.19
C LYS A 16 13.07 -1.87 -6.14
N ARG A 17 12.62 -0.70 -6.54
CA ARG A 17 13.46 0.50 -6.56
C ARG A 17 13.54 1.22 -5.22
N LEU A 18 12.70 0.88 -4.28
CA LEU A 18 12.66 1.55 -3.00
C LEU A 18 13.92 1.27 -2.19
N ASP A 19 14.34 2.26 -1.42
CA ASP A 19 15.39 2.07 -0.43
C ASP A 19 14.99 0.97 0.54
N LYS A 20 15.98 0.27 1.04
CA LYS A 20 15.76 -0.76 2.02
C LYS A 20 14.95 -0.27 3.21
N SER A 21 15.28 0.91 3.70
CA SER A 21 14.58 1.46 4.86
C SER A 21 13.11 1.76 4.57
N ILE A 22 12.81 2.25 3.37
CA ILE A 22 11.44 2.51 2.97
C ILE A 22 10.67 1.20 2.82
N LYS A 23 11.29 0.20 2.20
CA LYS A 23 10.67 -1.11 2.08
C LYS A 23 10.31 -1.69 3.44
N GLN A 24 11.21 -1.58 4.40
CA GLN A 24 10.96 -2.13 5.72
C GLN A 24 9.83 -1.42 6.44
N GLN A 25 9.72 -0.13 6.27
CA GLN A 25 8.61 0.61 6.85
C GLN A 25 7.28 0.17 6.26
N PHE A 26 7.23 0.01 4.94
CA PHE A 26 6.02 -0.50 4.30
C PHE A 26 5.72 -1.93 4.73
N LYS A 27 6.72 -2.78 4.79
CA LYS A 27 6.52 -4.18 5.20
C LYS A 27 5.89 -4.29 6.59
N LYS A 28 6.35 -3.45 7.49
CA LYS A 28 5.84 -3.44 8.85
C LYS A 28 4.34 -3.15 8.87
N ILE A 29 3.93 -2.17 8.09
CA ILE A 29 2.53 -1.80 8.02
C ILE A 29 1.73 -2.83 7.23
N LEU A 30 2.30 -3.32 6.13
CA LEU A 30 1.63 -4.33 5.31
C LEU A 30 1.33 -5.59 6.08
N LYS A 31 2.21 -6.01 6.97
CA LYS A 31 1.94 -7.17 7.81
C LYS A 31 0.64 -7.01 8.58
N LYS A 32 0.42 -5.83 9.13
CA LYS A 32 -0.81 -5.55 9.86
C LYS A 32 -2.01 -5.54 8.94
N ARG A 33 -1.83 -4.97 7.74
CA ARG A 33 -2.92 -4.88 6.78
C ARG A 33 -3.30 -6.24 6.20
N LEU A 34 -2.35 -7.17 6.14
CA LEU A 34 -2.67 -8.53 5.69
C LEU A 34 -3.59 -9.25 6.66
N VAL A 35 -3.54 -8.89 7.92
CA VAL A 35 -4.45 -9.45 8.91
C VAL A 35 -5.77 -8.71 8.92
N ASN A 36 -5.73 -7.40 8.77
CA ASN A 36 -6.92 -6.57 8.83
C ASN A 36 -6.84 -5.47 7.78
N PRO A 37 -7.14 -5.78 6.51
CA PRO A 37 -6.93 -4.82 5.42
C PRO A 37 -7.97 -3.72 5.32
N HIS A 38 -9.13 -3.91 5.89
CA HIS A 38 -10.20 -2.92 5.82
C HIS A 38 -10.05 -1.90 6.95
N VAL A 39 -9.29 -0.86 6.70
CA VAL A 39 -9.02 0.19 7.69
C VAL A 39 -9.79 1.44 7.27
N PRO A 40 -10.93 1.73 7.91
CA PRO A 40 -11.80 2.83 7.46
C PRO A 40 -11.09 4.17 7.33
N SER A 41 -10.22 4.48 8.28
CA SER A 41 -9.50 5.76 8.25
C SER A 41 -8.50 5.88 7.09
N ALA A 42 -8.17 4.76 6.48
CA ALA A 42 -7.20 4.74 5.37
C ALA A 42 -7.87 4.52 4.03
N GLN A 43 -9.18 4.44 3.99
CA GLN A 43 -9.90 4.20 2.76
C GLN A 43 -9.73 5.36 1.78
N LEU A 44 -9.50 5.01 0.52
CA LEU A 44 -9.32 6.00 -0.53
C LEU A 44 -10.69 6.54 -0.93
N PHE A 45 -10.85 7.85 -0.86
CA PHE A 45 -12.12 8.49 -1.16
C PHE A 45 -12.53 8.23 -2.61
N GLY A 46 -13.77 7.80 -2.79
CA GLY A 46 -14.32 7.56 -4.11
C GLY A 46 -14.02 6.20 -4.71
N TYR A 47 -13.30 5.34 -3.98
CA TYR A 47 -12.95 4.01 -4.47
C TYR A 47 -13.38 2.96 -3.45
N THR A 48 -13.95 1.88 -3.97
CA THR A 48 -14.37 0.77 -3.13
C THR A 48 -13.18 -0.14 -2.85
N ASN A 49 -13.02 -0.54 -1.61
CA ASN A 49 -11.97 -1.49 -1.21
C ASN A 49 -10.54 -1.06 -1.52
N HIS A 50 -10.33 0.23 -1.69
CA HIS A 50 -8.98 0.77 -1.90
C HIS A 50 -8.54 1.52 -0.66
N TYR A 51 -7.32 1.25 -0.23
CA TYR A 51 -6.76 1.82 0.99
C TYR A 51 -5.35 2.31 0.75
N LYS A 52 -4.93 3.26 1.54
CA LYS A 52 -3.58 3.81 1.39
C LYS A 52 -2.76 3.64 2.64
N ILE A 53 -1.45 3.59 2.45
CA ILE A 53 -0.47 3.61 3.50
C ILE A 53 0.44 4.78 3.23
N LYS A 54 0.57 5.69 4.18
CA LYS A 54 1.43 6.85 4.04
C LYS A 54 2.61 6.77 4.98
N LEU A 55 3.79 7.07 4.47
CA LEU A 55 4.97 7.22 5.30
C LEU A 55 5.23 8.71 5.41
N LYS A 56 4.84 9.28 6.53
CA LYS A 56 4.87 10.73 6.70
C LYS A 56 6.24 11.36 6.53
N ALA A 57 7.24 10.74 7.12
CA ALA A 57 8.58 11.32 7.10
C ALA A 57 9.17 11.40 5.70
N SER A 58 8.97 10.37 4.89
CA SER A 58 9.57 10.30 3.57
C SER A 58 8.65 10.81 2.46
N GLY A 59 7.36 10.90 2.73
CA GLY A 59 6.40 11.29 1.73
C GLY A 59 5.98 10.18 0.78
N TYR A 60 6.47 8.98 0.99
CA TYR A 60 6.04 7.84 0.16
C TYR A 60 4.67 7.38 0.54
N ARG A 61 3.95 6.85 -0.44
CA ARG A 61 2.66 6.25 -0.19
C ARG A 61 2.42 5.07 -1.12
N LEU A 62 1.54 4.21 -0.65
CA LEU A 62 1.20 2.97 -1.34
C LEU A 62 -0.31 2.81 -1.30
N VAL A 63 -0.91 2.43 -2.41
CA VAL A 63 -2.33 2.16 -2.48
C VAL A 63 -2.53 0.68 -2.80
N TYR A 64 -3.43 0.04 -2.08
CA TYR A 64 -3.77 -1.35 -2.36
C TYR A 64 -5.27 -1.53 -2.45
N GLU A 65 -5.67 -2.57 -3.14
CA GLU A 65 -7.07 -2.97 -3.24
C GLU A 65 -7.25 -4.29 -2.51
N VAL A 66 -8.35 -4.44 -1.79
CA VAL A 66 -8.67 -5.69 -1.08
C VAL A 66 -9.57 -6.53 -1.97
N VAL A 67 -9.15 -7.73 -2.25
CA VAL A 67 -9.95 -8.68 -3.03
C VAL A 67 -10.39 -9.79 -2.08
N ASP A 68 -11.54 -9.56 -1.46
CA ASP A 68 -12.00 -10.41 -0.35
C ASP A 68 -12.29 -11.85 -0.74
N ASP A 69 -12.95 -12.04 -1.88
CA ASP A 69 -13.33 -13.39 -2.27
C ASP A 69 -12.13 -14.26 -2.63
N LYS A 70 -10.99 -13.65 -2.89
CA LYS A 70 -9.76 -14.39 -3.21
C LYS A 70 -8.70 -14.25 -2.14
N LEU A 71 -9.01 -13.53 -1.09
CA LEU A 71 -8.15 -13.36 0.09
C LEU A 71 -6.75 -12.84 -0.24
N TYR A 72 -6.68 -11.79 -1.07
CA TYR A 72 -5.40 -11.11 -1.26
C TYR A 72 -5.59 -9.60 -1.29
N ILE A 73 -4.51 -8.90 -1.04
CA ILE A 73 -4.47 -7.46 -1.28
C ILE A 73 -3.52 -7.24 -2.45
N LEU A 74 -3.94 -6.35 -3.33
CA LEU A 74 -3.20 -6.06 -4.54
C LEU A 74 -2.64 -4.66 -4.46
N VAL A 75 -1.32 -4.54 -4.45
CA VAL A 75 -0.67 -3.23 -4.45
C VAL A 75 -0.76 -2.66 -5.85
N ILE A 76 -1.41 -1.52 -5.97
CA ILE A 76 -1.71 -0.91 -7.25
C ILE A 76 -0.69 0.14 -7.64
N VAL A 77 -0.30 0.98 -6.69
CA VAL A 77 0.63 2.05 -6.97
C VAL A 77 1.48 2.37 -5.75
N ILE A 78 2.73 2.70 -6.00
CA ILE A 78 3.65 3.17 -4.99
C ILE A 78 4.33 4.40 -5.56
N GLY A 79 4.41 5.45 -4.77
CA GLY A 79 5.06 6.64 -5.25
C GLY A 79 5.38 7.60 -4.13
N LYS A 80 6.21 8.56 -4.44
CA LYS A 80 6.57 9.59 -3.50
C LYS A 80 5.74 10.82 -3.80
N ARG A 81 5.20 11.42 -2.76
CA ARG A 81 4.45 12.63 -2.93
C ARG A 81 5.38 13.76 -3.32
N GLU A 82 5.05 14.42 -4.40
CA GLU A 82 5.87 15.50 -4.87
C GLU A 82 5.76 16.69 -3.95
N GLY A 83 6.84 17.01 -3.35
CA GLY A 83 7.00 18.12 -2.50
C GLY A 83 5.86 19.00 -2.26
N GLY A 84 4.87 18.64 -2.37
CA GLY A 84 3.80 19.40 -2.11
C GLY A 84 3.76 20.62 -2.88
N ARG A 85 4.19 20.79 -3.66
CA ARG A 85 4.06 21.83 -4.27
C ARG A 85 3.10 22.15 -4.78
N VAL A 86 2.77 22.57 -4.68
CA VAL A 86 1.91 22.91 -4.92
C VAL A 86 1.45 23.22 -5.19
#